data_6683f7209cde2fe6a9130ead5ff6d578
#
_entry.id   6683f7209cde2fe6a9130ead5ff6d578
#
_cell.length_a   1.000
_cell.length_b   1.000
_cell.length_c   1.000
_cell.angle_alpha   90.00
_cell.angle_beta   90.00
_cell.angle_gamma   90.00
#
_symmetry.space_group_name_H-M   'P 1'
#
loop_
_entity.id
_entity.type
_entity.pdbx_description
1 polymer ?
#
loop_
_entity_poly.entity_id
_entity_poly.type
_entity_poly.pdbx_seq_one_letter_code
_entity_poly.pdbx_strand_id
1 'polypeptide(L)'
;YASGIENGTTSATESATEVTSPSINVKKVENPIDFKSLQQQNSDIYSWIYIPNTNVNYPVLQSHLDDNLYLDHDIYKNYSFSGSIYSQMCNKRDYSDRVTVLYGHNMANGSMFATLHRFYDADFFNKNRYIYVYTPDRKLTYEIVSAFEYDNRHIMNSFDFSDDNVFSDYLNMIKNPHSVSVNKRNTELT
;
A
#
# COMPACT_ATOMS: atom_id res chain seq x y z
N TYR A 1 -6.40 53.39 -59.92
CA TYR A 1 -5.85 54.61 -59.31
C TYR A 1 -5.41 54.24 -57.91
N ALA A 2 -4.21 54.04 -57.71
CA ALA A 2 -3.06 54.84 -57.32
C ALA A 2 -3.17 55.39 -55.88
N SER A 3 -2.09 55.08 -55.22
CA SER A 3 -1.26 55.70 -54.20
C SER A 3 -1.57 55.21 -52.76
N GLY A 4 -0.73 54.56 -52.01
CA GLY A 4 0.70 54.88 -51.74
C GLY A 4 0.76 55.80 -50.51
N ILE A 5 1.30 55.31 -49.42
CA ILE A 5 2.28 56.00 -48.57
C ILE A 5 2.74 55.04 -47.44
N GLU A 6 4.08 54.99 -47.37
CA GLU A 6 4.88 54.35 -46.36
C GLU A 6 4.76 55.00 -44.99
N ASN A 7 5.13 54.28 -43.98
CA ASN A 7 6.16 54.53 -42.97
C ASN A 7 5.75 54.15 -41.54
N GLY A 8 6.67 53.51 -40.91
CA GLY A 8 6.81 53.59 -39.46
C GLY A 8 7.28 52.30 -38.78
N THR A 9 8.50 51.89 -39.01
CA THR A 9 9.24 50.94 -38.20
C THR A 9 9.37 51.46 -36.79
N THR A 10 8.90 50.70 -35.79
CA THR A 10 9.49 50.77 -34.45
C THR A 10 9.53 49.38 -33.87
N SER A 11 10.78 48.86 -33.85
CA SER A 11 11.18 47.66 -33.13
C SER A 11 11.06 47.92 -31.64
N ALA A 12 10.19 47.17 -30.98
CA ALA A 12 10.20 47.01 -29.53
C ALA A 12 10.69 45.60 -29.24
N THR A 13 11.93 45.49 -28.82
CA THR A 13 12.53 44.29 -28.29
C THR A 13 11.93 44.06 -26.90
N GLU A 14 10.96 43.18 -26.76
CA GLU A 14 10.55 42.66 -25.44
C GLU A 14 11.52 41.57 -25.02
N SER A 15 12.28 41.92 -23.99
CA SER A 15 13.13 41.02 -23.25
C SER A 15 12.25 40.02 -22.48
N ALA A 16 12.14 38.77 -22.97
CA ALA A 16 11.52 37.69 -22.25
C ALA A 16 12.39 37.33 -21.05
N THR A 17 11.95 37.72 -19.88
CA THR A 17 12.54 37.26 -18.61
C THR A 17 12.10 35.81 -18.42
N GLU A 18 13.01 34.86 -18.61
CA GLU A 18 12.81 33.46 -18.22
C GLU A 18 12.58 33.39 -16.69
N VAL A 19 11.36 33.08 -16.32
CA VAL A 19 11.01 32.72 -14.95
C VAL A 19 11.48 31.26 -14.77
N THR A 20 12.70 31.12 -14.26
CA THR A 20 13.20 29.81 -13.79
C THR A 20 12.39 29.39 -12.56
N SER A 21 11.44 28.45 -12.77
CA SER A 21 10.78 27.76 -11.68
C SER A 21 11.83 27.06 -10.82
N PRO A 22 11.78 27.15 -9.47
CA PRO A 22 12.70 26.45 -8.61
C PRO A 22 12.52 24.96 -8.79
N SER A 23 13.55 24.27 -9.30
CA SER A 23 13.60 22.82 -9.33
C SER A 23 13.60 22.33 -7.87
N ILE A 24 12.46 21.83 -7.42
CA ILE A 24 12.37 21.12 -6.15
C ILE A 24 13.21 19.86 -6.30
N ASN A 25 14.35 19.84 -5.64
CA ASN A 25 15.23 18.69 -5.58
C ASN A 25 14.57 17.65 -4.68
N VAL A 26 13.62 16.89 -5.22
CA VAL A 26 12.99 15.76 -4.52
C VAL A 26 14.09 14.74 -4.32
N LYS A 27 14.62 14.67 -3.10
CA LYS A 27 15.59 13.64 -2.71
C LYS A 27 14.90 12.29 -2.94
N LYS A 28 15.29 11.58 -4.00
CA LYS A 28 14.77 10.25 -4.31
C LYS A 28 15.10 9.37 -3.10
N VAL A 29 14.07 8.98 -2.35
CA VAL A 29 14.23 8.04 -1.24
C VAL A 29 14.70 6.74 -1.87
N GLU A 30 15.91 6.31 -1.51
CA GLU A 30 16.48 5.07 -2.01
C GLU A 30 15.58 3.91 -1.58
N ASN A 31 15.01 3.20 -2.55
CA ASN A 31 14.17 2.04 -2.28
C ASN A 31 15.09 0.85 -1.99
N PRO A 32 15.05 0.26 -0.78
CA PRO A 32 15.94 -0.85 -0.44
C PRO A 32 15.58 -2.16 -1.15
N ILE A 33 14.45 -2.20 -1.88
CA ILE A 33 13.94 -3.40 -2.55
C ILE A 33 14.24 -3.31 -4.05
N ASP A 34 14.93 -4.31 -4.58
CA ASP A 34 15.17 -4.44 -6.02
C ASP A 34 13.97 -5.07 -6.74
N PHE A 35 12.94 -4.25 -6.95
CA PHE A 35 11.74 -4.68 -7.67
C PHE A 35 12.02 -5.14 -9.09
N LYS A 36 13.04 -4.59 -9.75
CA LYS A 36 13.38 -5.00 -11.11
C LYS A 36 13.77 -6.48 -11.16
N SER A 37 14.65 -6.90 -10.28
CA SER A 37 15.06 -8.30 -10.19
C SER A 37 13.92 -9.22 -9.71
N LEU A 38 13.12 -8.77 -8.75
CA LEU A 38 11.97 -9.54 -8.26
C LEU A 38 10.90 -9.74 -9.35
N GLN A 39 10.57 -8.70 -10.11
CA GLN A 39 9.55 -8.78 -11.16
C GLN A 39 10.03 -9.53 -12.40
N GLN A 40 11.34 -9.66 -12.62
CA GLN A 40 11.88 -10.60 -13.62
C GLN A 40 11.64 -12.05 -13.22
N GLN A 41 11.64 -12.38 -11.94
CA GLN A 41 11.34 -13.72 -11.43
C GLN A 41 9.83 -13.99 -11.45
N ASN A 42 9.04 -13.03 -10.99
CA ASN A 42 7.57 -13.12 -11.00
C ASN A 42 6.95 -11.71 -11.08
N SER A 43 6.31 -11.41 -12.21
CA SER A 43 5.63 -10.13 -12.46
C SER A 43 4.43 -9.86 -11.56
N ASP A 44 3.96 -10.87 -10.82
CA ASP A 44 2.87 -10.72 -9.84
C ASP A 44 3.35 -10.04 -8.55
N ILE A 45 4.66 -9.95 -8.32
CA ILE A 45 5.23 -9.18 -7.20
C ILE A 45 5.07 -7.68 -7.50
N TYR A 46 4.26 -6.99 -6.70
CA TYR A 46 3.99 -5.57 -6.92
C TYR A 46 4.38 -4.67 -5.75
N SER A 47 4.58 -5.25 -4.57
CA SER A 47 5.02 -4.51 -3.38
C SER A 47 5.80 -5.40 -2.43
N TRP A 48 6.28 -4.82 -1.33
CA TRP A 48 6.98 -5.49 -0.26
C TRP A 48 6.48 -4.97 1.08
N ILE A 49 6.06 -5.85 1.98
CA ILE A 49 5.62 -5.48 3.33
C ILE A 49 6.72 -5.74 4.34
N TYR A 50 6.95 -4.77 5.22
CA TYR A 50 7.86 -4.88 6.36
C TYR A 50 7.21 -4.36 7.63
N ILE A 51 7.18 -5.18 8.68
CA ILE A 51 6.69 -4.81 10.01
C ILE A 51 7.82 -4.99 11.02
N PRO A 52 8.38 -3.91 11.57
CA PRO A 52 9.49 -3.96 12.52
C PRO A 52 9.19 -4.86 13.72
N ASN A 53 10.23 -5.52 14.22
CA ASN A 53 10.17 -6.41 15.38
C ASN A 53 9.22 -7.62 15.22
N THR A 54 8.87 -7.97 13.98
CA THR A 54 8.15 -9.19 13.61
C THR A 54 8.93 -9.94 12.54
N ASN A 55 8.47 -11.13 12.16
CA ASN A 55 9.04 -11.86 11.03
C ASN A 55 8.42 -11.43 9.68
N VAL A 56 7.53 -10.43 9.67
CA VAL A 56 6.88 -9.96 8.44
C VAL A 56 7.85 -9.08 7.66
N ASN A 57 8.45 -9.67 6.65
CA ASN A 57 9.39 -9.01 5.73
C ASN A 57 9.36 -9.78 4.40
N TYR A 58 8.32 -9.56 3.59
CA TYR A 58 7.96 -10.40 2.45
C TYR A 58 7.55 -9.59 1.23
N PRO A 59 7.77 -10.13 0.01
CA PRO A 59 7.08 -9.64 -1.18
C PRO A 59 5.58 -9.84 -1.04
N VAL A 60 4.81 -8.94 -1.64
CA VAL A 60 3.36 -9.03 -1.78
C VAL A 60 3.04 -9.29 -3.24
N LEU A 61 2.22 -10.31 -3.48
CA LEU A 61 1.87 -10.78 -4.81
C LEU A 61 0.38 -10.58 -5.09
N GLN A 62 0.04 -10.47 -6.37
CA GLN A 62 -1.34 -10.51 -6.82
C GLN A 62 -1.41 -11.21 -8.17
N SER A 63 -2.05 -12.36 -8.22
CA SER A 63 -2.33 -13.04 -9.47
C SER A 63 -3.40 -12.29 -10.26
N HIS A 64 -3.31 -12.31 -11.57
CA HIS A 64 -4.33 -11.76 -12.49
C HIS A 64 -5.23 -12.86 -13.09
N LEU A 65 -5.07 -14.11 -12.66
CA LEU A 65 -5.82 -15.27 -13.16
C LEU A 65 -6.62 -15.98 -12.07
N ASP A 66 -6.09 -16.02 -10.84
CA ASP A 66 -6.67 -16.74 -9.71
C ASP A 66 -6.38 -15.98 -8.42
N ASP A 67 -7.45 -15.51 -7.77
CA ASP A 67 -7.37 -14.75 -6.52
C ASP A 67 -6.74 -15.54 -5.37
N ASN A 68 -6.77 -16.85 -5.42
CA ASN A 68 -6.27 -17.73 -4.36
C ASN A 68 -4.96 -18.44 -4.72
N LEU A 69 -4.36 -18.16 -5.88
CA LEU A 69 -3.11 -18.82 -6.29
C LEU A 69 -2.05 -18.82 -5.19
N TYR A 70 -1.85 -17.66 -4.56
CA TYR A 70 -0.79 -17.48 -3.55
C TYR A 70 -1.19 -17.91 -2.14
N LEU A 71 -2.40 -18.46 -1.97
CA LEU A 71 -2.78 -19.11 -0.72
C LEU A 71 -1.87 -20.31 -0.42
N ASP A 72 -1.50 -21.06 -1.44
CA ASP A 72 -0.69 -22.29 -1.32
C ASP A 72 0.42 -22.40 -2.39
N HIS A 73 0.89 -21.27 -2.93
CA HIS A 73 2.03 -21.19 -3.85
C HIS A 73 3.05 -20.16 -3.42
N ASP A 74 4.32 -20.49 -3.63
CA ASP A 74 5.44 -19.58 -3.38
C ASP A 74 5.62 -18.52 -4.49
N ILE A 75 6.64 -17.69 -4.34
CA ILE A 75 6.96 -16.63 -5.33
C ILE A 75 7.36 -17.17 -6.71
N TYR A 76 7.69 -18.45 -6.82
CA TYR A 76 8.01 -19.13 -8.08
C TYR A 76 6.82 -19.88 -8.66
N LYS A 77 5.65 -19.75 -8.06
CA LYS A 77 4.42 -20.47 -8.41
C LYS A 77 4.50 -21.99 -8.21
N ASN A 78 5.41 -22.45 -7.34
CA ASN A 78 5.43 -23.82 -6.89
C ASN A 78 4.48 -23.98 -5.70
N TYR A 79 3.88 -25.16 -5.59
CA TYR A 79 3.09 -25.49 -4.41
C TYR A 79 3.92 -25.33 -3.13
N SER A 80 3.39 -24.62 -2.17
CA SER A 80 3.98 -24.37 -0.86
C SER A 80 2.87 -24.21 0.17
N PHE A 81 2.79 -25.08 1.15
CA PHE A 81 1.75 -25.00 2.19
C PHE A 81 1.70 -23.65 2.93
N SER A 82 2.82 -22.94 3.03
CA SER A 82 2.88 -21.61 3.64
C SER A 82 2.33 -20.50 2.72
N GLY A 83 2.16 -20.77 1.44
CA GLY A 83 1.80 -19.78 0.46
C GLY A 83 2.76 -18.58 0.40
N SER A 84 2.23 -17.45 0.01
CA SER A 84 2.90 -16.15 -0.01
C SER A 84 2.01 -15.10 0.66
N ILE A 85 2.54 -13.88 0.87
CA ILE A 85 1.69 -12.73 1.22
C ILE A 85 1.09 -12.18 -0.08
N TYR A 86 -0.22 -12.02 -0.12
CA TYR A 86 -0.90 -11.65 -1.36
C TYR A 86 -2.14 -10.77 -1.13
N SER A 87 -2.60 -10.14 -2.20
CA SER A 87 -3.91 -9.50 -2.31
C SER A 87 -4.69 -10.11 -3.47
N GLN A 88 -6.00 -9.89 -3.47
CA GLN A 88 -6.89 -10.33 -4.54
C GLN A 88 -7.13 -9.24 -5.57
N MET A 89 -7.62 -9.61 -6.77
CA MET A 89 -7.83 -8.70 -7.91
C MET A 89 -8.84 -7.57 -7.65
N CYS A 90 -9.67 -7.70 -6.63
CA CYS A 90 -10.58 -6.63 -6.19
C CYS A 90 -9.84 -5.42 -5.63
N ASN A 91 -8.57 -5.56 -5.26
CA ASN A 91 -7.73 -4.45 -4.84
C ASN A 91 -6.76 -4.01 -5.95
N LYS A 92 -6.54 -2.71 -6.05
CA LYS A 92 -5.53 -2.15 -6.93
C LYS A 92 -4.13 -2.36 -6.36
N ARG A 93 -3.16 -2.60 -7.24
CA ARG A 93 -1.76 -2.81 -6.87
C ARG A 93 -1.03 -1.55 -6.40
N ASP A 94 -1.62 -0.38 -6.62
CA ASP A 94 -1.03 0.92 -6.27
C ASP A 94 -1.46 1.43 -4.88
N TYR A 95 -2.26 0.65 -4.14
CA TYR A 95 -2.79 1.03 -2.82
C TYR A 95 -3.64 2.30 -2.83
N SER A 96 -4.31 2.62 -3.93
CA SER A 96 -5.19 3.77 -4.05
C SER A 96 -6.63 3.49 -3.59
N ASP A 97 -6.95 2.24 -3.26
CA ASP A 97 -8.26 1.90 -2.71
C ASP A 97 -8.41 2.38 -1.27
N ARG A 98 -9.66 2.65 -0.85
CA ARG A 98 -9.98 3.00 0.55
C ARG A 98 -9.60 1.90 1.53
N VAL A 99 -9.73 0.64 1.10
CA VAL A 99 -9.36 -0.56 1.88
C VAL A 99 -8.60 -1.51 0.98
N THR A 100 -7.42 -1.90 1.41
CA THR A 100 -6.63 -2.96 0.78
C THR A 100 -6.44 -4.10 1.76
N VAL A 101 -6.80 -5.31 1.34
CA VAL A 101 -6.68 -6.51 2.17
C VAL A 101 -5.47 -7.33 1.72
N LEU A 102 -4.55 -7.58 2.65
CA LEU A 102 -3.43 -8.49 2.44
C LEU A 102 -3.66 -9.78 3.24
N TYR A 103 -3.46 -10.89 2.59
CA TYR A 103 -3.61 -12.24 3.16
C TYR A 103 -2.25 -12.89 3.40
N GLY A 104 -2.17 -13.72 4.42
CA GLY A 104 -0.98 -14.52 4.73
C GLY A 104 -1.29 -15.54 5.81
N HIS A 105 -0.68 -16.72 5.71
CA HIS A 105 -0.90 -17.80 6.67
C HIS A 105 -0.38 -17.46 8.07
N ASN A 106 -1.04 -18.06 9.07
CA ASN A 106 -0.57 -18.12 10.44
C ASN A 106 0.20 -19.44 10.66
N MET A 107 1.50 -19.42 10.43
CA MET A 107 2.32 -20.62 10.46
C MET A 107 2.87 -20.94 11.85
N ALA A 108 2.81 -22.21 12.28
CA ALA A 108 3.32 -22.65 13.57
C ALA A 108 4.83 -22.38 13.78
N ASN A 109 5.61 -22.29 12.69
CA ASN A 109 7.04 -21.95 12.74
C ASN A 109 7.31 -20.43 12.84
N GLY A 110 6.28 -19.60 12.99
CA GLY A 110 6.41 -18.16 13.12
C GLY A 110 6.62 -17.41 11.80
N SER A 111 6.55 -18.06 10.64
CA SER A 111 6.63 -17.40 9.34
C SER A 111 5.29 -16.80 8.91
N MET A 112 5.29 -16.12 7.78
CA MET A 112 4.17 -15.40 7.20
C MET A 112 3.61 -14.38 8.20
N PHE A 113 2.31 -14.39 8.48
CA PHE A 113 1.67 -13.46 9.41
C PHE A 113 1.61 -13.97 10.87
N ALA A 114 2.19 -15.13 11.18
CA ALA A 114 2.12 -15.71 12.52
C ALA A 114 2.60 -14.76 13.63
N THR A 115 3.66 -13.99 13.38
CA THR A 115 4.19 -13.06 14.39
C THR A 115 3.34 -11.82 14.61
N LEU A 116 2.26 -11.61 13.85
CA LEU A 116 1.27 -10.55 14.12
C LEU A 116 0.53 -10.80 15.45
N HIS A 117 0.48 -12.03 15.96
CA HIS A 117 -0.05 -12.33 17.29
C HIS A 117 0.69 -11.60 18.42
N ARG A 118 1.92 -11.13 18.19
CA ARG A 118 2.63 -10.28 19.15
C ARG A 118 1.89 -8.98 19.46
N PHE A 119 1.06 -8.51 18.55
CA PHE A 119 0.25 -7.31 18.75
C PHE A 119 -0.92 -7.52 19.73
N TYR A 120 -1.18 -8.74 20.21
CA TYR A 120 -2.08 -9.00 21.34
C TYR A 120 -1.47 -8.57 22.67
N ASP A 121 -0.14 -8.51 22.76
CA ASP A 121 0.54 -7.91 23.91
C ASP A 121 0.48 -6.38 23.81
N ALA A 122 -0.06 -5.74 24.87
CA ALA A 122 -0.28 -4.29 24.87
C ALA A 122 1.03 -3.49 24.83
N ASP A 123 2.09 -3.97 25.48
CA ASP A 123 3.39 -3.32 25.46
C ASP A 123 4.02 -3.39 24.08
N PHE A 124 3.94 -4.56 23.43
CA PHE A 124 4.40 -4.72 22.07
C PHE A 124 3.61 -3.85 21.11
N PHE A 125 2.28 -3.84 21.19
CA PHE A 125 1.41 -2.99 20.38
C PHE A 125 1.78 -1.51 20.55
N ASN A 126 1.95 -1.03 21.77
CA ASN A 126 2.27 0.36 22.03
C ASN A 126 3.65 0.79 21.51
N LYS A 127 4.65 -0.10 21.56
CA LYS A 127 6.01 0.17 21.08
C LYS A 127 6.17 0.06 19.57
N ASN A 128 5.32 -0.74 18.89
CA ASN A 128 5.42 -1.03 17.47
C ASN A 128 4.21 -0.42 16.73
N ARG A 129 4.45 0.72 16.08
CA ARG A 129 3.39 1.59 15.61
C ARG A 129 3.15 1.51 14.10
N TYR A 130 4.17 1.15 13.31
CA TYR A 130 4.11 1.35 11.87
C TYR A 130 4.32 0.07 11.08
N ILE A 131 3.63 0.00 9.94
CA ILE A 131 3.84 -0.94 8.84
C ILE A 131 4.42 -0.16 7.68
N TYR A 132 5.41 -0.71 7.03
CA TYR A 132 6.00 -0.14 5.83
C TYR A 132 5.66 -1.00 4.62
N VAL A 133 5.16 -0.36 3.58
CA VAL A 133 4.93 -1.00 2.28
C VAL A 133 5.76 -0.25 1.24
N TYR A 134 6.62 -0.99 0.57
CA TYR A 134 7.41 -0.47 -0.54
C TYR A 134 6.74 -0.89 -1.84
N THR A 135 6.65 0.03 -2.78
CA THR A 135 6.31 -0.21 -4.17
C THR A 135 7.50 0.19 -5.05
N PRO A 136 7.53 -0.10 -6.35
CA PRO A 136 8.66 0.29 -7.20
C PRO A 136 9.02 1.78 -7.14
N ASP A 137 8.04 2.64 -6.89
CA ASP A 137 8.16 4.10 -6.99
C ASP A 137 8.11 4.83 -5.64
N ARG A 138 7.61 4.21 -4.56
CA ARG A 138 7.39 4.89 -3.28
C ARG A 138 7.41 3.96 -2.07
N LYS A 139 7.56 4.57 -0.90
CA LYS A 139 7.36 3.95 0.41
C LYS A 139 6.08 4.50 1.03
N LEU A 140 5.17 3.62 1.39
CA LEU A 140 3.98 3.92 2.18
C LEU A 140 4.24 3.59 3.64
N THR A 141 3.76 4.42 4.54
CA THR A 141 3.83 4.18 5.99
C THR A 141 2.43 4.18 6.56
N TYR A 142 2.02 3.04 7.10
CA TYR A 142 0.73 2.87 7.75
C TYR A 142 0.89 2.83 9.25
N GLU A 143 -0.02 3.47 9.97
CA GLU A 143 -0.11 3.34 11.41
C GLU A 143 -1.00 2.15 11.79
N ILE A 144 -0.55 1.32 12.72
CA ILE A 144 -1.35 0.23 13.27
C ILE A 144 -2.34 0.83 14.27
N VAL A 145 -3.61 0.90 13.91
CA VAL A 145 -4.67 1.49 14.76
C VAL A 145 -5.34 0.47 15.65
N SER A 146 -5.45 -0.78 15.23
CA SER A 146 -6.01 -1.86 16.03
C SER A 146 -5.44 -3.23 15.65
N ALA A 147 -5.43 -4.14 16.61
CA ALA A 147 -5.15 -5.56 16.44
C ALA A 147 -6.18 -6.37 17.20
N PHE A 148 -6.90 -7.25 16.52
CA PHE A 148 -8.01 -8.02 17.07
C PHE A 148 -8.31 -9.27 16.23
N GLU A 149 -8.99 -10.22 16.81
CA GLU A 149 -9.54 -11.36 16.07
C GLU A 149 -10.81 -10.93 15.34
N TYR A 150 -10.91 -11.35 14.08
CA TYR A 150 -12.05 -11.11 13.23
C TYR A 150 -12.64 -12.44 12.76
N ASP A 151 -13.88 -12.43 12.28
CA ASP A 151 -14.52 -13.61 11.72
C ASP A 151 -13.94 -13.95 10.31
N ASN A 152 -14.42 -15.05 9.73
CA ASN A 152 -13.94 -15.57 8.45
C ASN A 152 -14.64 -14.96 7.23
N ARG A 153 -15.44 -13.88 7.40
CA ARG A 153 -16.08 -13.25 6.24
C ARG A 153 -15.04 -12.62 5.32
N HIS A 154 -15.32 -12.69 4.05
CA HIS A 154 -14.51 -12.04 3.04
C HIS A 154 -14.77 -10.52 3.05
N ILE A 155 -13.84 -9.73 3.56
CA ILE A 155 -14.01 -8.29 3.81
C ILE A 155 -14.48 -7.56 2.54
N MET A 156 -13.76 -7.71 1.42
CA MET A 156 -14.06 -7.00 0.18
C MET A 156 -15.40 -7.37 -0.46
N ASN A 157 -15.92 -8.57 -0.16
CA ASN A 157 -17.24 -9.02 -0.65
C ASN A 157 -18.38 -8.67 0.32
N SER A 158 -18.03 -8.35 1.58
CA SER A 158 -19.02 -8.10 2.65
C SER A 158 -19.37 -6.64 2.79
N PHE A 159 -18.55 -5.73 2.25
CA PHE A 159 -18.71 -4.29 2.39
C PHE A 159 -18.51 -3.60 1.05
N ASP A 160 -19.45 -2.73 0.69
CA ASP A 160 -19.30 -1.81 -0.45
C ASP A 160 -18.57 -0.55 0.01
N PHE A 161 -17.26 -0.54 -0.11
CA PHE A 161 -16.44 0.62 0.28
C PHE A 161 -16.55 1.82 -0.66
N SER A 162 -17.35 1.76 -1.73
CA SER A 162 -17.71 2.93 -2.53
C SER A 162 -18.80 3.76 -1.86
N ASP A 163 -19.61 3.16 -0.97
CA ASP A 163 -20.58 3.87 -0.13
C ASP A 163 -19.88 4.49 1.10
N ASP A 164 -20.00 5.80 1.26
CA ASP A 164 -19.35 6.54 2.34
C ASP A 164 -19.86 6.14 3.75
N ASN A 165 -21.15 5.75 3.87
CA ASN A 165 -21.70 5.31 5.14
C ASN A 165 -21.13 3.94 5.52
N VAL A 166 -21.09 2.99 4.57
CA VAL A 166 -20.52 1.65 4.79
C VAL A 166 -19.05 1.77 5.16
N PHE A 167 -18.30 2.63 4.46
CA PHE A 167 -16.89 2.87 4.77
C PHE A 167 -16.72 3.49 6.17
N SER A 168 -17.54 4.49 6.53
CA SER A 168 -17.51 5.12 7.86
C SER A 168 -17.84 4.11 8.98
N ASP A 169 -18.85 3.27 8.77
CA ASP A 169 -19.24 2.23 9.74
C ASP A 169 -18.13 1.18 9.90
N TYR A 170 -17.47 0.79 8.80
CA TYR A 170 -16.33 -0.10 8.84
C TYR A 170 -15.15 0.51 9.63
N LEU A 171 -14.82 1.79 9.41
CA LEU A 171 -13.80 2.50 10.18
C LEU A 171 -14.15 2.57 11.68
N ASN A 172 -15.41 2.81 12.02
CA ASN A 172 -15.87 2.79 13.40
C ASN A 172 -15.76 1.40 14.03
N MET A 173 -16.05 0.35 13.28
CA MET A 173 -15.89 -1.04 13.72
C MET A 173 -14.41 -1.36 13.98
N ILE A 174 -13.47 -1.00 13.11
CA ILE A 174 -12.04 -1.25 13.33
C ILE A 174 -11.49 -0.46 14.52
N LYS A 175 -12.02 0.73 14.80
CA LYS A 175 -11.66 1.51 15.99
C LYS A 175 -12.23 0.90 17.29
N ASN A 176 -13.34 0.20 17.21
CA ASN A 176 -14.04 -0.38 18.35
C ASN A 176 -14.49 -1.82 18.06
N PRO A 177 -13.54 -2.74 17.78
CA PRO A 177 -13.89 -4.10 17.40
C PRO A 177 -14.51 -4.87 18.59
N HIS A 178 -15.50 -5.70 18.26
CA HIS A 178 -16.08 -6.65 19.19
C HIS A 178 -15.24 -7.92 19.21
N SER A 179 -14.17 -7.93 20.00
CA SER A 179 -13.28 -9.08 20.14
C SER A 179 -12.82 -9.20 21.60
N VAL A 180 -12.49 -10.42 22.01
CA VAL A 180 -12.03 -10.73 23.37
C VAL A 180 -10.63 -10.16 23.62
N SER A 181 -9.79 -10.15 22.59
CA SER A 181 -8.42 -9.64 22.64
C SER A 181 -8.29 -8.45 21.68
N VAL A 182 -8.29 -7.24 22.23
CA VAL A 182 -8.23 -6.01 21.43
C VAL A 182 -7.15 -5.09 21.97
N ASN A 183 -6.23 -4.71 21.11
CA ASN A 183 -5.39 -3.52 21.30
C ASN A 183 -5.75 -2.47 20.27
N LYS A 184 -5.93 -1.23 20.68
CA LYS A 184 -6.34 -0.13 19.81
C LYS A 184 -5.66 1.19 20.18
N ARG A 185 -5.57 2.11 19.22
CA ARG A 185 -5.10 3.50 19.41
C ARG A 185 -6.24 4.48 19.15
N ASN A 186 -6.24 5.56 19.91
CA ASN A 186 -7.07 6.73 19.62
C ASN A 186 -6.38 7.55 18.52
N THR A 187 -6.61 7.18 17.26
CA THR A 187 -6.09 7.89 16.09
C THR A 187 -7.28 8.28 15.21
N GLU A 188 -7.29 9.50 14.72
CA GLU A 188 -8.23 9.89 13.68
C GLU A 188 -7.84 9.17 12.39
N LEU A 189 -8.79 8.44 11.80
CA LEU A 189 -8.65 7.85 10.48
C LEU A 189 -9.16 8.85 9.47
N THR A 190 -8.33 9.21 8.52
CA THR A 190 -8.65 10.16 7.42
C THR A 190 -8.65 9.41 6.09
#